data_f323398b9317afe319fb56e62eee0c25
#
_entry.id   f323398b9317afe319fb56e62eee0c25
#
_cell.length_a   1.000
_cell.length_b   1.000
_cell.length_c   1.000
_cell.angle_alpha   90.00
_cell.angle_beta   90.00
_cell.angle_gamma   90.00
#
_symmetry.space_group_name_H-M   'P 1'
#
loop_
_entity.id
_entity.type
_entity.pdbx_description
1 polymer ?
#
loop_
_entity_poly.entity_id
_entity_poly.type
_entity_poly.pdbx_seq_one_letter_code
_entity_poly.pdbx_strand_id
1 'polypeptide(L)'
;MLELDDIRAGYGRTEVIHGVSLTVPSDGVAAVMGHNGAGKTTLLRAAVGLIKVNSGRVLFDGEDVTALRPSARVARGLAYVPQGQQSFGQLTTAENLQVVADGRKRGKELVGEVLDLFPALRGLLDRRAGLLSGGQRQQLAIARALITEPTMLILDEPTEGIQPSVVAEIERTIMELTRRGGLGVLLVEQHIGFALESAESYYVLESGRVTSSGAGGAAPDSNVRTAVSDVRAAMAI
;
A
#
# COMPACT_ATOMS: atom_id res chain seq x y z
N MET A 1 -5.63 1.89 -12.92
CA MET A 1 -4.38 2.67 -12.91
C MET A 1 -4.52 3.85 -11.97
N LEU A 2 -3.51 4.15 -11.15
CA LEU A 2 -3.47 5.35 -10.31
C LEU A 2 -2.35 6.27 -10.79
N GLU A 3 -2.67 7.55 -11.02
CA GLU A 3 -1.71 8.55 -11.45
C GLU A 3 -1.72 9.72 -10.45
N LEU A 4 -0.55 10.12 -10.03
CA LEU A 4 -0.31 11.36 -9.30
C LEU A 4 0.38 12.33 -10.27
N ASP A 5 -0.21 13.49 -10.50
CA ASP A 5 0.25 14.47 -11.48
C ASP A 5 0.57 15.78 -10.77
N ASP A 6 1.85 16.13 -10.65
CA ASP A 6 2.42 17.32 -9.98
C ASP A 6 1.83 17.60 -8.59
N ILE A 7 1.71 16.56 -7.77
CA ILE A 7 1.11 16.65 -6.43
C ILE A 7 1.94 17.53 -5.52
N ARG A 8 1.27 18.56 -4.95
CA ARG A 8 1.75 19.37 -3.83
C ARG A 8 0.79 19.22 -2.66
N ALA A 9 1.31 18.84 -1.51
CA ALA A 9 0.49 18.57 -0.32
C ALA A 9 1.30 18.73 0.96
N GLY A 10 0.60 18.93 2.08
CA GLY A 10 1.24 19.06 3.38
C GLY A 10 0.24 19.31 4.50
N TYR A 11 0.70 19.86 5.59
CA TYR A 11 -0.09 20.08 6.80
C TYR A 11 -0.11 21.54 7.20
N GLY A 12 -1.30 22.12 7.27
CA GLY A 12 -1.48 23.52 7.59
C GLY A 12 -0.78 24.42 6.57
N ARG A 13 0.26 25.17 6.98
CA ARG A 13 1.07 26.01 6.09
C ARG A 13 2.36 25.35 5.59
N THR A 14 2.67 24.15 6.07
CA THR A 14 3.90 23.44 5.71
C THR A 14 3.63 22.51 4.55
N GLU A 15 4.20 22.80 3.39
CA GLU A 15 4.22 21.90 2.25
C GLU A 15 5.30 20.83 2.49
N VAL A 16 4.96 19.57 2.28
CA VAL A 16 5.85 18.40 2.46
C VAL A 16 6.14 17.73 1.12
N ILE A 17 5.16 17.72 0.23
CA ILE A 17 5.26 17.13 -1.12
C ILE A 17 5.31 18.28 -2.13
N HIS A 18 6.32 18.26 -2.99
CA HIS A 18 6.75 19.39 -3.82
C HIS A 18 6.72 19.06 -5.32
N GLY A 19 5.55 18.70 -5.86
CA GLY A 19 5.41 18.42 -7.29
C GLY A 19 5.83 16.98 -7.62
N VAL A 20 5.22 15.99 -6.94
CA VAL A 20 5.47 14.57 -7.19
C VAL A 20 4.53 14.06 -8.27
N SER A 21 5.13 13.43 -9.29
CA SER A 21 4.40 12.68 -10.31
C SER A 21 4.86 11.22 -10.29
N LEU A 22 3.88 10.30 -10.30
CA LEU A 22 4.13 8.86 -10.43
C LEU A 22 2.90 8.16 -10.98
N THR A 23 3.12 6.97 -11.53
CA THR A 23 2.07 6.11 -12.06
C THR A 23 2.16 4.72 -11.45
N VAL A 24 1.00 4.18 -11.06
CA VAL A 24 0.85 2.80 -10.59
C VAL A 24 0.00 2.05 -11.61
N PRO A 25 0.48 0.95 -12.18
CA PRO A 25 -0.30 0.19 -13.17
C PRO A 25 -1.60 -0.34 -12.55
N SER A 26 -2.60 -0.61 -13.38
CA SER A 26 -3.85 -1.26 -12.95
C SER A 26 -3.65 -2.71 -12.55
N ASP A 27 -2.54 -3.30 -12.97
CA ASP A 27 -2.13 -4.66 -12.70
C ASP A 27 -0.60 -4.68 -12.52
N GLY A 28 -0.13 -5.16 -11.37
CA GLY A 28 1.28 -5.13 -11.02
C GLY A 28 1.62 -4.20 -9.84
N VAL A 29 2.91 -3.99 -9.60
CA VAL A 29 3.41 -3.27 -8.42
C VAL A 29 4.26 -2.06 -8.85
N ALA A 30 3.99 -0.90 -8.25
CA ALA A 30 4.92 0.22 -8.24
C ALA A 30 5.44 0.44 -6.81
N ALA A 31 6.74 0.67 -6.66
CA ALA A 31 7.37 0.90 -5.36
C ALA A 31 7.77 2.37 -5.17
N VAL A 32 7.52 2.91 -3.97
CA VAL A 32 8.07 4.20 -3.52
C VAL A 32 9.00 3.95 -2.36
N MET A 33 10.23 4.36 -2.51
CA MET A 33 11.29 4.22 -1.51
C MET A 33 11.80 5.58 -1.07
N GLY A 34 12.43 5.64 0.09
CA GLY A 34 13.01 6.86 0.65
C GLY A 34 13.19 6.76 2.15
N HIS A 35 14.05 7.61 2.70
CA HIS A 35 14.30 7.65 4.14
C HIS A 35 13.07 8.05 4.95
N ASN A 36 13.16 7.86 6.26
CA ASN A 36 12.17 8.40 7.19
C ASN A 36 12.14 9.93 7.08
N GLY A 37 10.93 10.50 7.01
CA GLY A 37 10.75 11.93 6.79
C GLY A 37 10.81 12.38 5.32
N ALA A 38 11.07 11.50 4.35
CA ALA A 38 11.09 11.86 2.93
C ALA A 38 9.72 12.34 2.37
N GLY A 39 8.62 12.08 3.10
CA GLY A 39 7.27 12.48 2.70
C GLY A 39 6.38 11.32 2.22
N LYS A 40 6.84 10.06 2.26
CA LYS A 40 6.13 8.88 1.74
C LYS A 40 4.68 8.78 2.25
N THR A 41 4.47 8.73 3.56
CA THR A 41 3.13 8.67 4.16
C THR A 41 2.28 9.90 3.81
N THR A 42 2.88 11.09 3.69
CA THR A 42 2.17 12.32 3.26
C THR A 42 1.68 12.18 1.84
N LEU A 43 2.50 11.67 0.93
CA LEU A 43 2.13 11.39 -0.46
C LEU A 43 0.95 10.41 -0.52
N LEU A 44 1.03 9.29 0.23
CA LEU A 44 -0.05 8.31 0.28
C LEU A 44 -1.36 8.91 0.84
N ARG A 45 -1.27 9.70 1.92
CA ARG A 45 -2.45 10.37 2.49
C ARG A 45 -3.09 11.34 1.50
N ALA A 46 -2.31 12.01 0.65
CA ALA A 46 -2.84 12.83 -0.43
C ALA A 46 -3.52 11.94 -1.50
N ALA A 47 -2.87 10.86 -1.92
CA ALA A 47 -3.40 9.92 -2.90
C ALA A 47 -4.74 9.28 -2.48
N VAL A 48 -4.93 9.02 -1.18
CA VAL A 48 -6.19 8.44 -0.65
C VAL A 48 -7.20 9.49 -0.16
N GLY A 49 -6.86 10.79 -0.22
CA GLY A 49 -7.75 11.89 0.16
C GLY A 49 -7.88 12.13 1.67
N LEU A 50 -6.94 11.63 2.48
CA LEU A 50 -6.86 11.89 3.92
C LEU A 50 -6.29 13.27 4.25
N ILE A 51 -5.53 13.85 3.33
CA ILE A 51 -5.12 15.26 3.37
C ILE A 51 -5.46 15.94 2.05
N LYS A 52 -5.63 17.25 2.10
CA LYS A 52 -5.94 18.04 0.92
C LYS A 52 -4.71 18.17 0.02
N VAL A 53 -4.89 17.97 -1.28
CA VAL A 53 -3.93 18.34 -2.32
C VAL A 53 -4.01 19.84 -2.54
N ASN A 54 -2.87 20.53 -2.46
CA ASN A 54 -2.77 21.98 -2.65
C ASN A 54 -2.77 22.35 -4.14
N SER A 55 -2.06 21.57 -4.95
CA SER A 55 -2.07 21.63 -6.43
C SER A 55 -1.70 20.27 -7.02
N GLY A 56 -1.94 20.10 -8.32
CA GLY A 56 -1.81 18.82 -9.01
C GLY A 56 -3.11 18.01 -8.98
N ARG A 57 -3.06 16.81 -9.53
CA ARG A 57 -4.24 15.94 -9.67
C ARG A 57 -3.94 14.51 -9.27
N VAL A 58 -4.94 13.86 -8.67
CA VAL A 58 -4.98 12.41 -8.43
C VAL A 58 -5.98 11.83 -9.40
N LEU A 59 -5.52 11.03 -10.35
CA LEU A 59 -6.37 10.34 -11.33
C LEU A 59 -6.44 8.86 -10.99
N PHE A 60 -7.64 8.31 -10.94
CA PHE A 60 -7.86 6.89 -10.71
C PHE A 60 -8.74 6.33 -11.84
N ASP A 61 -8.18 5.38 -12.60
CA ASP A 61 -8.77 4.84 -13.84
C ASP A 61 -9.24 5.94 -14.81
N GLY A 62 -8.45 7.02 -14.92
CA GLY A 62 -8.72 8.17 -15.76
C GLY A 62 -9.70 9.19 -15.18
N GLU A 63 -10.33 8.91 -14.04
CA GLU A 63 -11.21 9.85 -13.34
C GLU A 63 -10.40 10.74 -12.38
N ASP A 64 -10.64 12.05 -12.40
CA ASP A 64 -10.06 12.97 -11.40
C ASP A 64 -10.77 12.80 -10.05
N VAL A 65 -10.05 12.20 -9.10
CA VAL A 65 -10.54 11.93 -7.74
C VAL A 65 -9.97 12.90 -6.71
N THR A 66 -9.25 13.95 -7.14
CA THR A 66 -8.52 14.87 -6.27
C THR A 66 -9.39 15.48 -5.18
N ALA A 67 -10.60 15.91 -5.53
CA ALA A 67 -11.53 16.54 -4.58
C ALA A 67 -12.41 15.54 -3.80
N LEU A 68 -12.32 14.24 -4.12
CA LEU A 68 -13.17 13.23 -3.50
C LEU A 68 -12.66 12.87 -2.10
N ARG A 69 -13.61 12.73 -1.18
CA ARG A 69 -13.34 12.22 0.18
C ARG A 69 -12.89 10.74 0.14
N PRO A 70 -12.15 10.24 1.16
CA PRO A 70 -11.62 8.87 1.18
C PRO A 70 -12.66 7.79 0.90
N SER A 71 -13.85 7.88 1.51
CA SER A 71 -14.92 6.90 1.32
C SER A 71 -15.40 6.80 -0.14
N ALA A 72 -15.38 7.90 -0.89
CA ALA A 72 -15.73 7.91 -2.31
C ALA A 72 -14.64 7.28 -3.18
N ARG A 73 -13.35 7.39 -2.79
CA ARG A 73 -12.23 6.70 -3.45
C ARG A 73 -12.27 5.21 -3.16
N VAL A 74 -12.59 4.80 -1.91
CA VAL A 74 -12.79 3.38 -1.55
C VAL A 74 -13.93 2.76 -2.35
N ALA A 75 -15.05 3.49 -2.55
CA ALA A 75 -16.17 3.01 -3.36
C ALA A 75 -15.82 2.79 -4.84
N ARG A 76 -14.70 3.37 -5.32
CA ARG A 76 -14.15 3.18 -6.66
C ARG A 76 -13.11 2.04 -6.75
N GLY A 77 -12.78 1.42 -5.62
CA GLY A 77 -11.83 0.30 -5.58
C GLY A 77 -10.44 0.67 -5.07
N LEU A 78 -10.23 1.85 -4.46
CA LEU A 78 -8.95 2.22 -3.89
C LEU A 78 -8.91 1.85 -2.40
N ALA A 79 -8.02 0.93 -1.98
CA ALA A 79 -7.83 0.55 -0.59
C ALA A 79 -6.48 1.03 -0.05
N TYR A 80 -6.42 1.34 1.24
CA TYR A 80 -5.21 1.81 1.91
C TYR A 80 -4.98 1.08 3.22
N VAL A 81 -3.79 0.55 3.38
CA VAL A 81 -3.29 -0.04 4.63
C VAL A 81 -2.21 0.88 5.17
N PRO A 82 -2.50 1.67 6.21
CA PRO A 82 -1.54 2.60 6.80
C PRO A 82 -0.49 1.87 7.64
N GLN A 83 0.65 2.52 7.82
CA GLN A 83 1.69 2.13 8.76
C GLN A 83 1.12 1.92 10.18
N GLY A 84 1.68 0.97 10.93
CA GLY A 84 1.36 0.77 12.34
C GLY A 84 0.24 -0.25 12.62
N GLN A 85 -0.04 -1.17 11.69
CA GLN A 85 -0.88 -2.36 11.90
C GLN A 85 -2.27 -2.05 12.49
N GLN A 86 -2.95 -1.05 11.93
CA GLN A 86 -4.19 -0.50 12.49
C GLN A 86 -5.35 -1.50 12.44
N SER A 87 -5.88 -1.82 13.62
CA SER A 87 -7.06 -2.66 13.80
C SER A 87 -7.92 -2.13 14.95
N PHE A 88 -9.17 -2.57 15.02
CA PHE A 88 -10.03 -2.29 16.17
C PHE A 88 -9.62 -3.20 17.33
N GLY A 89 -8.70 -2.76 18.16
CA GLY A 89 -8.04 -3.58 19.19
C GLY A 89 -8.97 -4.22 20.22
N GLN A 90 -10.13 -3.63 20.49
CA GLN A 90 -11.14 -4.17 21.41
C GLN A 90 -12.03 -5.24 20.78
N LEU A 91 -12.16 -5.23 19.46
CA LEU A 91 -12.89 -6.24 18.71
C LEU A 91 -12.03 -7.50 18.51
N THR A 92 -12.68 -8.64 18.38
CA THR A 92 -12.03 -9.89 17.98
C THR A 92 -11.54 -9.82 16.52
N THR A 93 -10.70 -10.75 16.12
CA THR A 93 -10.26 -10.88 14.74
C THR A 93 -11.46 -11.08 13.80
N ALA A 94 -12.41 -11.95 14.17
CA ALA A 94 -13.62 -12.18 13.42
C ALA A 94 -14.46 -10.90 13.27
N GLU A 95 -14.68 -10.17 14.37
CA GLU A 95 -15.44 -8.90 14.35
C GLU A 95 -14.75 -7.84 13.49
N ASN A 96 -13.42 -7.76 13.50
CA ASN A 96 -12.65 -6.86 12.64
C ASN A 96 -12.88 -7.13 11.14
N LEU A 97 -12.96 -8.40 10.74
CA LEU A 97 -13.28 -8.80 9.37
C LEU A 97 -14.75 -8.52 9.05
N GLN A 98 -15.65 -8.87 9.98
CA GLN A 98 -17.10 -8.75 9.82
C GLN A 98 -17.55 -7.30 9.62
N VAL A 99 -16.99 -6.34 10.36
CA VAL A 99 -17.32 -4.90 10.21
C VAL A 99 -17.13 -4.39 8.77
N VAL A 100 -16.12 -4.91 8.06
CA VAL A 100 -15.89 -4.56 6.65
C VAL A 100 -16.79 -5.37 5.73
N ALA A 101 -16.98 -6.65 6.05
CA ALA A 101 -17.78 -7.59 5.26
C ALA A 101 -19.29 -7.23 5.23
N ASP A 102 -19.84 -6.70 6.32
CA ASP A 102 -21.25 -6.32 6.43
C ASP A 102 -21.67 -5.28 5.38
N GLY A 103 -20.73 -4.47 4.90
CA GLY A 103 -20.97 -3.51 3.82
C GLY A 103 -20.92 -4.10 2.41
N ARG A 104 -20.70 -5.41 2.25
CA ARG A 104 -20.44 -6.08 0.97
C ARG A 104 -21.44 -7.18 0.67
N LYS A 105 -21.88 -7.29 -0.60
CA LYS A 105 -22.83 -8.33 -1.04
C LYS A 105 -22.28 -9.74 -0.83
N ARG A 106 -20.98 -9.95 -1.06
CA ARG A 106 -20.25 -11.22 -0.91
C ARG A 106 -19.47 -11.31 0.41
N GLY A 107 -19.80 -10.50 1.43
CA GLY A 107 -18.97 -10.32 2.61
C GLY A 107 -18.54 -11.62 3.29
N LYS A 108 -19.45 -12.61 3.42
CA LYS A 108 -19.13 -13.92 4.03
C LYS A 108 -18.11 -14.72 3.20
N GLU A 109 -18.22 -14.71 1.86
CA GLU A 109 -17.27 -15.37 0.95
C GLU A 109 -15.92 -14.70 1.04
N LEU A 110 -15.89 -13.36 1.00
CA LEU A 110 -14.67 -12.56 1.08
C LEU A 110 -13.91 -12.78 2.38
N VAL A 111 -14.61 -12.95 3.51
CA VAL A 111 -13.96 -13.37 4.76
C VAL A 111 -13.31 -14.75 4.62
N GLY A 112 -13.95 -15.69 3.95
CA GLY A 112 -13.36 -16.99 3.65
C GLY A 112 -12.09 -16.89 2.80
N GLU A 113 -12.16 -16.11 1.71
CA GLU A 113 -11.06 -15.88 0.77
C GLU A 113 -9.84 -15.25 1.46
N VAL A 114 -10.03 -14.20 2.29
CA VAL A 114 -8.89 -13.58 3.00
C VAL A 114 -8.31 -14.47 4.09
N LEU A 115 -9.11 -15.37 4.69
CA LEU A 115 -8.60 -16.36 5.62
C LEU A 115 -7.83 -17.49 4.92
N ASP A 116 -8.07 -17.75 3.63
CA ASP A 116 -7.25 -18.64 2.82
C ASP A 116 -5.89 -18.00 2.49
N LEU A 117 -5.88 -16.66 2.23
CA LEU A 117 -4.66 -15.90 2.02
C LEU A 117 -3.80 -15.77 3.30
N PHE A 118 -4.45 -15.66 4.46
CA PHE A 118 -3.80 -15.53 5.77
C PHE A 118 -4.26 -16.62 6.74
N PRO A 119 -3.84 -17.89 6.54
CA PRO A 119 -4.32 -19.03 7.34
C PRO A 119 -4.04 -18.88 8.84
N ALA A 120 -2.98 -18.14 9.21
CA ALA A 120 -2.65 -17.88 10.61
C ALA A 120 -3.79 -17.17 11.38
N LEU A 121 -4.65 -16.42 10.70
CA LEU A 121 -5.78 -15.74 11.32
C LEU A 121 -6.93 -16.70 11.68
N ARG A 122 -7.04 -17.86 11.02
CA ARG A 122 -8.12 -18.85 11.30
C ARG A 122 -8.13 -19.34 12.75
N GLY A 123 -6.95 -19.58 13.30
CA GLY A 123 -6.81 -20.00 14.71
C GLY A 123 -6.97 -18.87 15.75
N LEU A 124 -7.21 -17.65 15.28
CA LEU A 124 -7.21 -16.44 16.11
C LEU A 124 -8.54 -15.67 16.05
N LEU A 125 -9.58 -16.25 15.43
CA LEU A 125 -10.84 -15.56 15.16
C LEU A 125 -11.49 -14.97 16.42
N ASP A 126 -11.46 -15.71 17.53
CA ASP A 126 -12.04 -15.28 18.81
C ASP A 126 -11.10 -14.39 19.63
N ARG A 127 -9.83 -14.20 19.16
CA ARG A 127 -8.86 -13.40 19.88
C ARG A 127 -9.05 -11.92 19.56
N ARG A 128 -9.02 -11.06 20.61
CA ARG A 128 -9.04 -9.60 20.43
C ARG A 128 -7.83 -9.15 19.62
N ALA A 129 -8.06 -8.28 18.64
CA ALA A 129 -7.01 -7.80 17.74
C ALA A 129 -5.86 -7.08 18.47
N GLY A 130 -6.15 -6.41 19.60
CA GLY A 130 -5.13 -5.81 20.44
C GLY A 130 -4.15 -6.79 21.11
N LEU A 131 -4.49 -8.11 21.14
CA LEU A 131 -3.66 -9.17 21.70
C LEU A 131 -2.91 -9.98 20.63
N LEU A 132 -3.08 -9.63 19.37
CA LEU A 132 -2.33 -10.22 18.25
C LEU A 132 -0.88 -9.72 18.24
N SER A 133 0.03 -10.52 17.66
CA SER A 133 1.38 -10.03 17.36
C SER A 133 1.35 -8.93 16.29
N GLY A 134 2.44 -8.18 16.13
CA GLY A 134 2.56 -7.15 15.09
C GLY A 134 2.25 -7.70 13.70
N GLY A 135 2.87 -8.83 13.34
CA GLY A 135 2.64 -9.47 12.05
C GLY A 135 1.20 -9.96 11.85
N GLN A 136 0.57 -10.53 12.90
CA GLN A 136 -0.84 -10.95 12.84
C GLN A 136 -1.78 -9.75 12.67
N ARG A 137 -1.50 -8.62 13.35
CA ARG A 137 -2.26 -7.38 13.14
C ARG A 137 -2.10 -6.84 11.73
N GLN A 138 -0.90 -6.93 11.15
CA GLN A 138 -0.64 -6.51 9.78
C GLN A 138 -1.40 -7.38 8.78
N GLN A 139 -1.36 -8.70 8.94
CA GLN A 139 -2.16 -9.62 8.12
C GLN A 139 -3.66 -9.30 8.23
N LEU A 140 -4.17 -9.01 9.44
CA LEU A 140 -5.54 -8.59 9.65
C LEU A 140 -5.87 -7.26 8.96
N ALA A 141 -4.95 -6.27 9.00
CA ALA A 141 -5.14 -4.99 8.33
C ALA A 141 -5.22 -5.15 6.79
N ILE A 142 -4.34 -5.98 6.21
CA ILE A 142 -4.37 -6.29 4.77
C ILE A 142 -5.64 -7.08 4.43
N ALA A 143 -6.00 -8.11 5.20
CA ALA A 143 -7.23 -8.88 5.01
C ALA A 143 -8.48 -7.98 4.96
N ARG A 144 -8.59 -7.02 5.89
CA ARG A 144 -9.68 -6.04 5.93
C ARG A 144 -9.71 -5.16 4.66
N ALA A 145 -8.56 -4.75 4.17
CA ALA A 145 -8.47 -3.98 2.92
C ALA A 145 -8.95 -4.82 1.73
N LEU A 146 -8.54 -6.09 1.65
CA LEU A 146 -8.91 -7.00 0.56
C LEU A 146 -10.41 -7.33 0.54
N ILE A 147 -11.10 -7.40 1.69
CA ILE A 147 -12.57 -7.55 1.75
C ILE A 147 -13.28 -6.43 1.01
N THR A 148 -12.64 -5.27 0.80
CA THR A 148 -13.26 -4.19 0.01
C THR A 148 -13.26 -4.47 -1.49
N GLU A 149 -12.70 -5.60 -1.95
CA GLU A 149 -12.51 -5.96 -3.37
C GLU A 149 -11.81 -4.82 -4.15
N PRO A 150 -10.61 -4.39 -3.71
CA PRO A 150 -9.95 -3.27 -4.35
C PRO A 150 -9.41 -3.64 -5.72
N THR A 151 -9.37 -2.67 -6.63
CA THR A 151 -8.59 -2.74 -7.88
C THR A 151 -7.24 -2.03 -7.73
N MET A 152 -7.07 -1.25 -6.64
CA MET A 152 -5.81 -0.61 -6.25
C MET A 152 -5.61 -0.72 -4.74
N LEU A 153 -4.50 -1.33 -4.33
CA LEU A 153 -4.09 -1.49 -2.94
C LEU A 153 -2.86 -0.64 -2.65
N ILE A 154 -2.96 0.25 -1.69
CA ILE A 154 -1.85 1.11 -1.23
C ILE A 154 -1.39 0.60 0.12
N LEU A 155 -0.11 0.24 0.22
CA LEU A 155 0.53 -0.31 1.41
C LEU A 155 1.64 0.63 1.90
N ASP A 156 1.51 1.10 3.14
CA ASP A 156 2.46 2.01 3.78
C ASP A 156 3.33 1.25 4.78
N GLU A 157 4.55 0.90 4.38
CA GLU A 157 5.55 0.14 5.16
C GLU A 157 4.96 -1.13 5.80
N PRO A 158 4.41 -2.04 4.98
CA PRO A 158 3.65 -3.20 5.49
C PRO A 158 4.51 -4.21 6.24
N THR A 159 5.84 -4.13 6.16
CA THR A 159 6.77 -5.09 6.78
C THR A 159 7.50 -4.52 7.99
N GLU A 160 7.31 -3.24 8.31
CA GLU A 160 8.02 -2.57 9.41
C GLU A 160 7.71 -3.18 10.79
N GLY A 161 8.75 -3.49 11.55
CA GLY A 161 8.64 -4.00 12.92
C GLY A 161 8.04 -5.41 13.02
N ILE A 162 8.06 -6.18 11.93
CA ILE A 162 7.47 -7.52 11.84
C ILE A 162 8.59 -8.56 11.78
N GLN A 163 8.33 -9.75 12.33
CA GLN A 163 9.28 -10.87 12.27
C GLN A 163 9.49 -11.34 10.83
N PRO A 164 10.73 -11.70 10.45
CA PRO A 164 11.08 -12.06 9.06
C PRO A 164 10.21 -13.17 8.44
N SER A 165 9.77 -14.16 9.23
CA SER A 165 8.90 -15.23 8.73
C SER A 165 7.52 -14.72 8.29
N VAL A 166 6.96 -13.74 9.02
CA VAL A 166 5.66 -13.14 8.68
C VAL A 166 5.80 -12.13 7.55
N VAL A 167 6.94 -11.42 7.48
CA VAL A 167 7.30 -10.58 6.32
C VAL A 167 7.23 -11.42 5.05
N ALA A 168 7.93 -12.55 4.99
CA ALA A 168 7.93 -13.45 3.82
C ALA A 168 6.53 -13.96 3.44
N GLU A 169 5.62 -14.16 4.42
CA GLU A 169 4.23 -14.52 4.14
C GLU A 169 3.47 -13.36 3.50
N ILE A 170 3.62 -12.14 4.02
CA ILE A 170 2.96 -10.94 3.47
C ILE A 170 3.47 -10.68 2.05
N GLU A 171 4.78 -10.71 1.83
CA GLU A 171 5.41 -10.56 0.52
C GLU A 171 4.87 -11.55 -0.49
N ARG A 172 4.85 -12.84 -0.14
CA ARG A 172 4.31 -13.89 -0.98
C ARG A 172 2.84 -13.65 -1.31
N THR A 173 2.03 -13.24 -0.34
CA THR A 173 0.61 -12.96 -0.54
C THR A 173 0.40 -11.80 -1.50
N ILE A 174 1.17 -10.71 -1.38
CA ILE A 174 1.11 -9.56 -2.30
C ILE A 174 1.46 -10.01 -3.72
N MET A 175 2.56 -10.76 -3.88
CA MET A 175 2.98 -11.29 -5.18
C MET A 175 1.96 -12.27 -5.80
N GLU A 176 1.30 -13.09 -4.98
CA GLU A 176 0.25 -13.99 -5.45
C GLU A 176 -0.98 -13.21 -5.94
N LEU A 177 -1.39 -12.19 -5.20
CA LEU A 177 -2.52 -11.34 -5.57
C LEU A 177 -2.28 -10.61 -6.88
N THR A 178 -1.10 -10.03 -7.07
CA THR A 178 -0.76 -9.33 -8.33
C THR A 178 -0.67 -10.30 -9.52
N ARG A 179 -0.14 -11.52 -9.33
CA ARG A 179 -0.10 -12.54 -10.40
C ARG A 179 -1.48 -13.05 -10.83
N ARG A 180 -2.49 -12.97 -9.96
CA ARG A 180 -3.88 -13.34 -10.33
C ARG A 180 -4.50 -12.33 -11.28
N GLY A 181 -3.90 -11.15 -11.38
CA GLY A 181 -4.36 -10.05 -12.22
C GLY A 181 -5.50 -9.24 -11.62
N GLY A 182 -5.69 -8.03 -12.14
CA GLY A 182 -6.78 -7.13 -11.76
C GLY A 182 -6.54 -6.35 -10.45
N LEU A 183 -5.31 -6.38 -9.89
CA LEU A 183 -4.93 -5.61 -8.72
C LEU A 183 -3.62 -4.84 -8.97
N GLY A 184 -3.71 -3.51 -9.00
CA GLY A 184 -2.54 -2.66 -8.90
C GLY A 184 -2.13 -2.47 -7.44
N VAL A 185 -0.82 -2.43 -7.17
CA VAL A 185 -0.29 -2.21 -5.83
C VAL A 185 0.69 -1.05 -5.82
N LEU A 186 0.45 -0.07 -4.97
CA LEU A 186 1.45 0.95 -4.59
C LEU A 186 2.08 0.53 -3.27
N LEU A 187 3.32 0.09 -3.33
CA LEU A 187 4.08 -0.37 -2.18
C LEU A 187 5.06 0.72 -1.73
N VAL A 188 4.90 1.19 -0.50
CA VAL A 188 5.90 2.07 0.15
C VAL A 188 6.71 1.23 1.12
N GLU A 189 8.02 1.19 0.91
CA GLU A 189 8.91 0.36 1.70
C GLU A 189 10.28 1.01 1.90
N GLN A 190 10.96 0.58 2.99
CA GLN A 190 12.37 0.89 3.24
C GLN A 190 13.27 -0.29 2.85
N HIS A 191 12.73 -1.50 2.80
CA HIS A 191 13.45 -2.71 2.40
C HIS A 191 13.58 -2.77 0.87
N ILE A 192 14.71 -2.24 0.37
CA ILE A 192 14.99 -2.08 -1.06
C ILE A 192 14.87 -3.42 -1.82
N GLY A 193 15.34 -4.53 -1.23
CA GLY A 193 15.32 -5.85 -1.86
C GLY A 193 13.91 -6.26 -2.29
N PHE A 194 13.01 -6.39 -1.33
CA PHE A 194 11.62 -6.77 -1.59
C PHE A 194 10.91 -5.79 -2.52
N ALA A 195 11.02 -4.49 -2.24
CA ALA A 195 10.34 -3.48 -3.01
C ALA A 195 10.72 -3.56 -4.51
N LEU A 196 12.02 -3.72 -4.81
CA LEU A 196 12.48 -3.79 -6.19
C LEU A 196 12.24 -5.15 -6.86
N GLU A 197 12.31 -6.27 -6.12
CA GLU A 197 12.04 -7.60 -6.69
C GLU A 197 10.59 -7.75 -7.13
N SER A 198 9.66 -7.12 -6.40
CA SER A 198 8.22 -7.20 -6.68
C SER A 198 7.70 -6.13 -7.63
N ALA A 199 8.40 -4.99 -7.76
CA ALA A 199 7.91 -3.85 -8.53
C ALA A 199 8.28 -3.92 -10.02
N GLU A 200 7.37 -3.45 -10.87
CA GLU A 200 7.63 -3.15 -12.28
C GLU A 200 8.29 -1.78 -12.46
N SER A 201 7.96 -0.84 -11.59
CA SER A 201 8.55 0.50 -11.55
C SER A 201 8.85 0.93 -10.13
N TYR A 202 9.86 1.79 -9.98
CA TYR A 202 10.18 2.37 -8.67
C TYR A 202 10.37 3.88 -8.77
N TYR A 203 10.17 4.54 -7.62
CA TYR A 203 10.38 5.96 -7.40
C TYR A 203 11.12 6.15 -6.08
N VAL A 204 12.20 6.93 -6.09
CA VAL A 204 12.91 7.33 -4.87
C VAL A 204 12.44 8.71 -4.47
N LEU A 205 11.89 8.81 -3.27
CA LEU A 205 11.39 10.05 -2.69
C LEU A 205 12.42 10.59 -1.68
N GLU A 206 12.80 11.85 -1.86
CA GLU A 206 13.68 12.59 -0.94
C GLU A 206 13.15 14.00 -0.77
N SER A 207 13.01 14.44 0.48
CA SER A 207 12.53 15.78 0.81
C SER A 207 11.30 16.23 0.02
N GLY A 208 10.33 15.31 -0.14
CA GLY A 208 9.06 15.56 -0.83
C GLY A 208 9.15 15.64 -2.36
N ARG A 209 10.24 15.17 -2.97
CA ARG A 209 10.45 15.14 -4.44
C ARG A 209 10.88 13.75 -4.89
N VAL A 210 10.52 13.38 -6.11
CA VAL A 210 11.10 12.20 -6.77
C VAL A 210 12.47 12.58 -7.29
N THR A 211 13.53 11.96 -6.77
CA THR A 211 14.93 12.20 -7.17
C THR A 211 15.44 11.17 -8.16
N SER A 212 14.84 9.97 -8.17
CA SER A 212 15.16 8.90 -9.12
C SER A 212 13.94 8.04 -9.38
N SER A 213 13.84 7.48 -10.56
CA SER A 213 12.81 6.50 -10.92
C SER A 213 13.35 5.58 -12.02
N GLY A 214 12.80 4.37 -12.10
CA GLY A 214 13.23 3.40 -13.10
C GLY A 214 12.38 2.14 -13.11
N ALA A 215 12.81 1.18 -13.92
CA ALA A 215 12.21 -0.15 -13.98
C ALA A 215 12.64 -0.97 -12.75
N GLY A 216 11.67 -1.59 -12.09
CA GLY A 216 11.90 -2.56 -11.02
C GLY A 216 12.21 -3.95 -11.55
N GLY A 217 12.47 -4.90 -10.65
CA GLY A 217 12.90 -6.25 -11.02
C GLY A 217 11.83 -7.11 -11.68
N ALA A 218 10.56 -6.79 -11.48
CA ALA A 218 9.43 -7.47 -12.12
C ALA A 218 9.15 -6.96 -13.54
N ALA A 219 9.77 -5.83 -13.97
CA ALA A 219 9.62 -5.32 -15.34
C ALA A 219 10.28 -6.26 -16.36
N PRO A 220 9.72 -6.38 -17.58
CA PRO A 220 10.36 -7.09 -18.69
C PRO A 220 11.78 -6.54 -18.93
N ASP A 221 12.73 -7.44 -19.17
CA ASP A 221 14.14 -7.11 -19.47
C ASP A 221 14.89 -6.32 -18.39
N SER A 222 14.36 -6.26 -17.16
CA SER A 222 14.97 -5.56 -16.04
C SER A 222 16.10 -6.36 -15.39
N ASN A 223 17.05 -5.63 -14.75
CA ASN A 223 18.09 -6.19 -13.94
C ASN A 223 17.97 -5.65 -12.51
N VAL A 224 17.46 -6.49 -11.59
CA VAL A 224 17.27 -6.14 -10.17
C VAL A 224 18.56 -5.58 -9.55
N ARG A 225 19.74 -6.12 -9.91
CA ARG A 225 21.03 -5.65 -9.34
C ARG A 225 21.33 -4.20 -9.73
N THR A 226 21.00 -3.83 -10.98
CA THR A 226 21.15 -2.45 -11.45
C THR A 226 20.19 -1.54 -10.71
N ALA A 227 18.90 -1.90 -10.62
CA ALA A 227 17.90 -1.13 -9.89
C ALA A 227 18.28 -0.95 -8.40
N VAL A 228 18.78 -2.00 -7.73
CA VAL A 228 19.28 -1.92 -6.34
C VAL A 228 20.46 -0.94 -6.23
N SER A 229 21.41 -0.98 -7.19
CA SER A 229 22.55 -0.06 -7.22
C SER A 229 22.11 1.39 -7.37
N ASP A 230 21.18 1.65 -8.30
CA ASP A 230 20.66 3.00 -8.60
C ASP A 230 19.91 3.58 -7.39
N VAL A 231 19.06 2.76 -6.77
CA VAL A 231 18.31 3.18 -5.56
C VAL A 231 19.25 3.46 -4.40
N ARG A 232 20.25 2.59 -4.17
CA ARG A 232 21.25 2.83 -3.11
C ARG A 232 22.04 4.11 -3.36
N ALA A 233 22.44 4.37 -4.59
CA ALA A 233 23.13 5.60 -4.96
C ALA A 233 22.23 6.83 -4.74
N ALA A 234 20.95 6.75 -5.14
CA ALA A 234 19.99 7.83 -4.95
C ALA A 234 19.65 8.08 -3.47
N MET A 235 19.69 7.04 -2.63
CA MET A 235 19.46 7.16 -1.19
C MET A 235 20.77 7.43 -0.40
N ALA A 236 21.92 7.55 -1.06
CA ALA A 236 23.24 7.72 -0.44
C ALA A 236 23.57 6.66 0.66
N ILE A 237 23.20 5.39 0.41
CA ILE A 237 23.44 4.24 1.29
C ILE A 237 24.62 3.41 0.80
#